data_3e97c2c4fd8e72b6f48f84cfc245ffc7
#
_entry.id   3e97c2c4fd8e72b6f48f84cfc245ffc7
#
_cell.length_a   1.000
_cell.length_b   1.000
_cell.length_c   1.000
_cell.angle_alpha   90.00
_cell.angle_beta   90.00
_cell.angle_gamma   90.00
#
_symmetry.space_group_name_H-M   'P 1'
#
loop_
_entity.id
_entity.type
_entity.pdbx_description
1 polymer ?
#
loop_
_entity_poly.entity_id
_entity_poly.type
_entity_poly.pdbx_seq_one_letter_code
_entity_poly.pdbx_strand_id
1 'polypeptide(L)'
;MAVSLKLPIVIACDDDLVRISKENPGYQFELEEDGTLTVSPNYTKGGAKSGEAYFQLRKYAKTAGGEAFDSSAGFKIGSRGAVKSPDASWVSAARIATLTAEEYATFWPLSPDVAIEVRSWSDDFAEIVAKIKFYMRHGSHYAVAVDPTTREVVERGQAPSGLVLDFDAIIDA
;
A
#
# COMPACT_ATOMS: atom_id res chain seq x y z
N MET A 1 18.50 -0.66 -17.62
CA MET A 1 18.98 -2.06 -17.43
C MET A 1 17.76 -2.96 -17.60
N ALA A 2 17.82 -3.98 -18.46
CA ALA A 2 16.70 -4.89 -18.64
C ALA A 2 16.58 -5.79 -17.40
N VAL A 3 15.37 -5.90 -16.84
CA VAL A 3 15.06 -6.80 -15.73
C VAL A 3 14.40 -8.04 -16.32
N SER A 4 14.94 -9.21 -15.98
CA SER A 4 14.32 -10.50 -16.37
C SER A 4 13.49 -11.01 -15.22
N LEU A 5 12.16 -11.03 -15.40
CA LEU A 5 11.22 -11.56 -14.43
C LEU A 5 10.76 -12.96 -14.87
N LYS A 6 10.61 -13.86 -13.89
CA LYS A 6 10.00 -15.18 -14.11
C LYS A 6 8.49 -15.06 -13.92
N LEU A 7 7.81 -14.67 -14.98
CA LEU A 7 6.36 -14.47 -14.97
C LEU A 7 5.64 -15.71 -15.52
N PRO A 8 4.47 -16.06 -14.96
CA PRO A 8 3.56 -16.99 -15.64
C PRO A 8 3.01 -16.34 -16.92
N ILE A 9 2.55 -17.15 -17.85
CA ILE A 9 1.97 -16.66 -19.12
C ILE A 9 0.66 -15.89 -18.86
N VAL A 10 -0.08 -16.26 -17.82
CA VAL A 10 -1.34 -15.63 -17.41
C VAL A 10 -1.38 -15.56 -15.89
N ILE A 11 -1.74 -14.40 -15.35
CA ILE A 11 -2.09 -14.24 -13.93
C ILE A 11 -3.61 -14.50 -13.83
N ALA A 12 -3.97 -15.69 -13.43
CA ALA A 12 -5.37 -16.12 -13.38
C ALA A 12 -5.95 -16.07 -11.96
N CYS A 13 -5.09 -16.07 -10.93
CA CYS A 13 -5.49 -16.10 -9.53
C CYS A 13 -4.42 -15.50 -8.61
N ASP A 14 -4.78 -15.33 -7.34
CA ASP A 14 -3.89 -14.77 -6.30
C ASP A 14 -2.61 -15.62 -6.11
N ASP A 15 -2.71 -16.96 -6.27
CA ASP A 15 -1.56 -17.87 -6.17
C ASP A 15 -0.49 -17.59 -7.23
N ASP A 16 -0.88 -17.15 -8.41
CA ASP A 16 0.07 -16.75 -9.45
C ASP A 16 0.87 -15.52 -9.03
N LEU A 17 0.22 -14.52 -8.42
CA LEU A 17 0.89 -13.32 -7.91
C LEU A 17 1.85 -13.69 -6.77
N VAL A 18 1.44 -14.55 -5.85
CA VAL A 18 2.28 -15.06 -4.76
C VAL A 18 3.50 -15.80 -5.31
N ARG A 19 3.30 -16.64 -6.35
CA ARG A 19 4.40 -17.38 -6.99
C ARG A 19 5.39 -16.44 -7.66
N ILE A 20 4.91 -15.46 -8.42
CA ILE A 20 5.75 -14.43 -9.06
C ILE A 20 6.61 -13.72 -8.01
N SER A 21 6.01 -13.28 -6.92
CA SER A 21 6.71 -12.62 -5.83
C SER A 21 7.81 -13.49 -5.21
N LYS A 22 7.52 -14.78 -4.98
CA LYS A 22 8.51 -15.73 -4.44
C LYS A 22 9.68 -16.00 -5.40
N GLU A 23 9.41 -16.05 -6.71
CA GLU A 23 10.43 -16.33 -7.73
C GLU A 23 11.29 -15.11 -8.07
N ASN A 24 10.85 -13.89 -7.69
CA ASN A 24 11.52 -12.64 -7.99
C ASN A 24 11.71 -11.79 -6.70
N PRO A 25 12.50 -12.25 -5.72
CA PRO A 25 12.72 -11.51 -4.49
C PRO A 25 13.41 -10.17 -4.76
N GLY A 26 13.05 -9.13 -4.01
CA GLY A 26 13.59 -7.78 -4.17
C GLY A 26 12.75 -6.87 -5.08
N TYR A 27 11.62 -7.37 -5.57
CA TYR A 27 10.64 -6.58 -6.30
C TYR A 27 9.29 -6.62 -5.58
N GLN A 28 8.55 -5.52 -5.66
CA GLN A 28 7.16 -5.43 -5.25
C GLN A 28 6.27 -5.59 -6.49
N PHE A 29 5.22 -6.35 -6.35
CA PHE A 29 4.27 -6.65 -7.42
C PHE A 29 2.89 -6.16 -7.03
N GLU A 30 2.25 -5.39 -7.91
CA GLU A 30 0.85 -4.99 -7.80
C GLU A 30 0.10 -5.42 -9.04
N LEU A 31 -1.15 -5.83 -8.87
CA LEU A 31 -2.06 -6.15 -9.97
C LEU A 31 -3.08 -5.03 -10.13
N GLU A 32 -3.20 -4.50 -11.34
CA GLU A 32 -4.18 -3.48 -11.68
C GLU A 32 -5.55 -4.08 -12.01
N GLU A 33 -6.61 -3.28 -12.00
CA GLU A 33 -7.97 -3.72 -12.35
C GLU A 33 -8.09 -4.20 -13.81
N ASP A 34 -7.22 -3.76 -14.71
CA ASP A 34 -7.18 -4.20 -16.11
C ASP A 34 -6.32 -5.45 -16.33
N GLY A 35 -5.74 -6.01 -15.27
CA GLY A 35 -4.85 -7.15 -15.32
C GLY A 35 -3.38 -6.81 -15.58
N THR A 36 -3.02 -5.53 -15.67
CA THR A 36 -1.62 -5.10 -15.77
C THR A 36 -0.87 -5.43 -14.49
N LEU A 37 0.32 -6.02 -14.61
CA LEU A 37 1.23 -6.26 -13.50
C LEU A 37 2.24 -5.12 -13.40
N THR A 38 2.15 -4.36 -12.33
CA THR A 38 3.13 -3.31 -11.97
C THR A 38 4.24 -3.93 -11.14
N VAL A 39 5.48 -3.61 -11.47
CA VAL A 39 6.69 -4.14 -10.81
C VAL A 39 7.57 -2.98 -10.38
N SER A 40 7.82 -2.87 -9.08
CA SER A 40 8.64 -1.81 -8.51
C SER A 40 9.87 -2.40 -7.79
N PRO A 41 11.08 -1.88 -8.04
CA PRO A 41 12.25 -2.26 -7.26
C PRO A 41 12.22 -1.58 -5.88
N ASN A 42 12.72 -2.29 -4.87
CA ASN A 42 12.84 -1.75 -3.51
C ASN A 42 14.13 -0.93 -3.39
N TYR A 43 14.01 0.38 -3.19
CA TYR A 43 15.15 1.29 -2.99
C TYR A 43 15.36 1.59 -1.50
N THR A 44 16.63 1.63 -1.07
CA THR A 44 17.02 1.82 0.34
C THR A 44 16.39 3.09 0.95
N LYS A 45 16.47 4.23 0.26
CA LYS A 45 15.91 5.50 0.77
C LYS A 45 14.38 5.52 0.78
N GLY A 46 13.73 4.85 -0.17
CA GLY A 46 12.29 4.65 -0.14
C GLY A 46 11.86 3.87 1.10
N GLY A 47 12.61 2.81 1.43
CA GLY A 47 12.33 1.99 2.61
C GLY A 47 12.41 2.74 3.93
N ALA A 48 13.30 3.74 4.10
CA ALA A 48 13.37 4.55 5.32
C ALA A 48 12.10 5.39 5.49
N LYS A 49 11.63 6.04 4.41
CA LYS A 49 10.45 6.91 4.41
C LYS A 49 9.15 6.12 4.61
N SER A 50 9.00 5.01 3.90
CA SER A 50 7.87 4.07 4.11
C SER A 50 7.90 3.50 5.52
N GLY A 51 9.09 3.22 6.06
CA GLY A 51 9.30 2.76 7.43
C GLY A 51 8.85 3.78 8.48
N GLU A 52 9.13 5.08 8.28
CA GLU A 52 8.64 6.14 9.17
C GLU A 52 7.12 6.27 9.10
N ALA A 53 6.53 6.25 7.90
CA ALA A 53 5.08 6.25 7.74
C ALA A 53 4.42 5.07 8.46
N TYR A 54 4.96 3.86 8.28
CA TYR A 54 4.52 2.67 9.00
C TYR A 54 4.66 2.81 10.52
N PHE A 55 5.79 3.33 11.00
CA PHE A 55 6.03 3.54 12.42
C PHE A 55 4.96 4.43 13.06
N GLN A 56 4.59 5.52 12.39
CA GLN A 56 3.55 6.42 12.87
C GLN A 56 2.18 5.74 12.92
N LEU A 57 1.79 4.99 11.88
CA LEU A 57 0.57 4.19 11.88
C LEU A 57 0.61 3.07 12.93
N ARG A 58 1.78 2.46 13.17
CA ARG A 58 1.96 1.44 14.21
C ARG A 58 1.79 2.01 15.62
N LYS A 59 2.28 3.23 15.85
CA LYS A 59 2.02 3.96 17.12
C LYS A 59 0.53 4.23 17.30
N TYR A 60 -0.14 4.70 16.25
CA TYR A 60 -1.58 4.94 16.28
C TYR A 60 -2.36 3.66 16.58
N ALA A 61 -2.07 2.56 15.91
CA ALA A 61 -2.72 1.27 16.11
C ALA A 61 -2.63 0.75 17.56
N LYS A 62 -1.55 1.06 18.29
CA LYS A 62 -1.40 0.66 19.71
C LYS A 62 -2.45 1.31 20.63
N THR A 63 -2.98 2.45 20.27
CA THR A 63 -3.98 3.18 21.07
C THR A 63 -5.39 3.06 20.51
N ALA A 64 -5.53 3.08 19.17
CA ALA A 64 -6.81 3.01 18.48
C ALA A 64 -7.32 1.56 18.27
N GLY A 65 -6.43 0.58 18.40
CA GLY A 65 -6.70 -0.79 17.97
C GLY A 65 -6.52 -0.96 16.46
N GLY A 66 -6.88 -2.14 15.94
CA GLY A 66 -6.62 -2.49 14.56
C GLY A 66 -5.17 -2.86 14.29
N GLU A 67 -4.80 -2.95 13.03
CA GLU A 67 -3.46 -3.35 12.60
C GLU A 67 -2.88 -2.38 11.59
N ALA A 68 -1.58 -2.12 11.71
CA ALA A 68 -0.81 -1.34 10.74
C ALA A 68 0.13 -2.27 9.96
N PHE A 69 0.28 -1.98 8.68
CA PHE A 69 1.03 -2.79 7.72
C PHE A 69 2.03 -1.91 6.98
N ASP A 70 3.17 -2.50 6.67
CA ASP A 70 4.19 -1.93 5.78
C ASP A 70 3.90 -2.29 4.32
N SER A 71 4.79 -1.89 3.41
CA SER A 71 4.68 -2.11 1.97
C SER A 71 4.68 -3.58 1.53
N SER A 72 4.94 -4.53 2.43
CA SER A 72 4.88 -5.97 2.11
C SER A 72 3.47 -6.55 2.14
N ALA A 73 2.50 -5.82 2.70
CA ALA A 73 1.11 -6.27 2.79
C ALA A 73 0.33 -5.94 1.52
N GLY A 74 -0.31 -6.95 0.93
CA GLY A 74 -1.19 -6.80 -0.23
C GLY A 74 -2.67 -6.80 0.15
N PHE A 75 -3.44 -5.91 -0.45
CA PHE A 75 -4.90 -5.82 -0.30
C PHE A 75 -5.57 -6.08 -1.65
N LYS A 76 -6.55 -6.97 -1.67
CA LYS A 76 -7.36 -7.25 -2.87
C LYS A 76 -8.53 -6.28 -2.94
N ILE A 77 -8.42 -5.31 -3.84
CA ILE A 77 -9.30 -4.14 -3.86
C ILE A 77 -10.14 -4.12 -5.14
N GLY A 78 -11.41 -3.74 -4.99
CA GLY A 78 -12.34 -3.59 -6.10
C GLY A 78 -12.87 -4.91 -6.66
N SER A 79 -13.90 -4.81 -7.52
CA SER A 79 -14.62 -5.95 -8.06
C SER A 79 -13.81 -6.79 -9.07
N ARG A 80 -12.74 -6.21 -9.62
CA ARG A 80 -11.84 -6.89 -10.58
C ARG A 80 -10.61 -7.49 -9.91
N GLY A 81 -10.50 -7.38 -8.57
CA GLY A 81 -9.46 -8.04 -7.80
C GLY A 81 -8.06 -7.46 -7.98
N ALA A 82 -7.95 -6.14 -8.16
CA ALA A 82 -6.65 -5.47 -8.10
C ALA A 82 -5.96 -5.78 -6.76
N VAL A 83 -4.66 -6.07 -6.77
CA VAL A 83 -3.87 -6.24 -5.55
C VAL A 83 -2.94 -5.06 -5.41
N LYS A 84 -3.11 -4.30 -4.34
CA LYS A 84 -2.35 -3.09 -4.02
C LYS A 84 -1.62 -3.21 -2.69
N SER A 85 -0.42 -2.65 -2.65
CA SER A 85 0.44 -2.66 -1.47
C SER A 85 0.87 -1.23 -1.15
N PRO A 86 0.10 -0.49 -0.32
CA PRO A 86 0.49 0.85 0.10
C PRO A 86 1.81 0.84 0.85
N ASP A 87 2.61 1.90 0.77
CA ASP A 87 3.87 2.03 1.52
C ASP A 87 3.68 1.90 3.03
N ALA A 88 2.55 2.43 3.54
CA ALA A 88 2.08 2.15 4.88
C ALA A 88 0.54 2.17 4.91
N SER A 89 -0.06 1.34 5.73
CA SER A 89 -1.51 1.29 5.86
C SER A 89 -1.97 0.88 7.26
N TRP A 90 -3.23 1.19 7.56
CA TRP A 90 -3.89 0.77 8.79
C TRP A 90 -5.31 0.32 8.50
N VAL A 91 -5.72 -0.75 9.18
CA VAL A 91 -7.10 -1.28 9.14
C VAL A 91 -7.63 -1.33 10.55
N SER A 92 -8.85 -0.82 10.75
CA SER A 92 -9.52 -0.78 12.04
C SER A 92 -9.89 -2.18 12.53
N ALA A 93 -9.92 -2.37 13.85
CA ALA A 93 -10.33 -3.64 14.46
C ALA A 93 -11.75 -4.06 14.02
N ALA A 94 -12.65 -3.09 13.81
CA ALA A 94 -14.01 -3.36 13.36
C ALA A 94 -14.04 -3.99 11.95
N ARG A 95 -13.19 -3.52 11.03
CA ARG A 95 -13.11 -4.10 9.69
C ARG A 95 -12.37 -5.42 9.68
N ILE A 96 -11.32 -5.56 10.48
CA ILE A 96 -10.63 -6.85 10.65
C ILE A 96 -11.60 -7.93 11.14
N ALA A 97 -12.48 -7.58 12.09
CA ALA A 97 -13.47 -8.51 12.63
C ALA A 97 -14.54 -8.98 11.62
N THR A 98 -14.65 -8.34 10.45
CA THR A 98 -15.55 -8.80 9.37
C THR A 98 -14.91 -9.85 8.46
N LEU A 99 -13.60 -10.08 8.55
CA LEU A 99 -12.90 -11.05 7.72
C LEU A 99 -13.20 -12.47 8.19
N THR A 100 -13.43 -13.36 7.26
CA THR A 100 -13.44 -14.81 7.53
C THR A 100 -12.03 -15.31 7.82
N ALA A 101 -11.91 -16.49 8.41
CA ALA A 101 -10.59 -17.09 8.66
C ALA A 101 -9.80 -17.35 7.36
N GLU A 102 -10.49 -17.66 6.27
CA GLU A 102 -9.88 -17.86 4.94
C GLU A 102 -9.35 -16.53 4.37
N GLU A 103 -10.17 -15.47 4.39
CA GLU A 103 -9.76 -14.14 3.94
C GLU A 103 -8.60 -13.59 4.77
N TYR A 104 -8.62 -13.83 6.08
CA TYR A 104 -7.54 -13.39 6.98
C TYR A 104 -6.18 -14.02 6.62
N ALA A 105 -6.18 -15.23 6.07
CA ALA A 105 -4.97 -15.97 5.70
C ALA A 105 -4.36 -15.55 4.34
N THR A 106 -5.04 -14.68 3.56
CA THR A 106 -4.64 -14.30 2.20
C THR A 106 -4.56 -12.78 2.03
N PHE A 107 -4.66 -12.28 0.79
CA PHE A 107 -4.86 -10.85 0.54
C PHE A 107 -6.24 -10.43 1.03
N TRP A 108 -6.29 -9.48 1.97
CA TRP A 108 -7.55 -9.03 2.53
C TRP A 108 -8.42 -8.34 1.48
N PRO A 109 -9.69 -8.75 1.30
CA PRO A 109 -10.58 -8.24 0.25
C PRO A 109 -11.19 -6.88 0.66
N LEU A 110 -10.34 -5.92 0.99
CA LEU A 110 -10.75 -4.58 1.41
C LEU A 110 -9.66 -3.55 1.08
N SER A 111 -10.05 -2.31 0.89
CA SER A 111 -9.12 -1.17 0.91
C SER A 111 -8.83 -0.80 2.37
N PRO A 112 -7.60 -0.54 2.81
CA PRO A 112 -7.31 -0.17 4.20
C PRO A 112 -8.01 1.15 4.58
N ASP A 113 -8.33 1.34 5.87
CA ASP A 113 -8.95 2.58 6.34
C ASP A 113 -8.05 3.80 6.12
N VAL A 114 -6.74 3.61 6.31
CA VAL A 114 -5.70 4.60 6.01
C VAL A 114 -4.69 3.99 5.05
N ALA A 115 -4.38 4.69 3.97
CA ALA A 115 -3.33 4.34 3.02
C ALA A 115 -2.37 5.52 2.84
N ILE A 116 -1.06 5.25 2.91
CA ILE A 116 -0.01 6.25 2.69
C ILE A 116 0.88 5.75 1.55
N GLU A 117 1.11 6.60 0.57
CA GLU A 117 2.04 6.38 -0.54
C GLU A 117 3.12 7.45 -0.52
N VAL A 118 4.36 7.04 -0.61
CA VAL A 118 5.53 7.92 -0.60
C VAL A 118 6.24 7.80 -1.95
N ARG A 119 6.29 8.89 -2.70
CA ARG A 119 6.92 8.91 -4.01
C ARG A 119 8.40 8.51 -3.93
N SER A 120 8.80 7.51 -4.72
CA SER A 120 10.21 7.22 -4.98
C SER A 120 10.77 8.14 -6.07
N TRP A 121 12.10 8.18 -6.24
CA TRP A 121 12.75 9.07 -7.20
C TRP A 121 12.36 8.79 -8.67
N SER A 122 11.93 7.56 -8.98
CA SER A 122 11.57 7.13 -10.33
C SER A 122 10.08 7.29 -10.67
N ASP A 123 9.24 7.61 -9.65
CA ASP A 123 7.80 7.65 -9.85
C ASP A 123 7.34 9.03 -10.31
N ASP A 124 6.22 9.07 -11.04
CA ASP A 124 5.46 10.30 -11.27
C ASP A 124 4.53 10.55 -10.08
N PHE A 125 4.60 11.74 -9.48
CA PHE A 125 3.74 12.09 -8.35
C PHE A 125 2.25 12.10 -8.73
N ALA A 126 1.91 12.40 -9.97
CA ALA A 126 0.53 12.32 -10.44
C ALA A 126 -0.02 10.89 -10.40
N GLU A 127 0.82 9.88 -10.65
CA GLU A 127 0.44 8.46 -10.51
C GLU A 127 0.23 8.09 -9.04
N ILE A 128 1.09 8.56 -8.13
CA ILE A 128 0.92 8.37 -6.69
C ILE A 128 -0.39 9.01 -6.19
N VAL A 129 -0.71 10.22 -6.66
CA VAL A 129 -1.99 10.89 -6.38
C VAL A 129 -3.17 10.10 -6.98
N ALA A 130 -3.01 9.45 -8.12
CA ALA A 130 -4.04 8.56 -8.68
C ALA A 130 -4.26 7.31 -7.82
N LYS A 131 -3.20 6.72 -7.25
CA LYS A 131 -3.30 5.58 -6.31
C LYS A 131 -4.12 5.95 -5.07
N ILE A 132 -3.89 7.10 -4.43
CA ILE A 132 -4.69 7.49 -3.26
C ILE A 132 -6.16 7.74 -3.62
N LYS A 133 -6.46 8.26 -4.82
CA LYS A 133 -7.84 8.36 -5.31
C LYS A 133 -8.48 6.98 -5.52
N PHE A 134 -7.69 6.01 -5.96
CA PHE A 134 -8.14 4.61 -6.11
C PHE A 134 -8.55 4.04 -4.75
N TYR A 135 -7.71 4.15 -3.72
CA TYR A 135 -8.06 3.69 -2.37
C TYR A 135 -9.34 4.33 -1.84
N MET A 136 -9.48 5.65 -2.00
CA MET A 136 -10.68 6.37 -1.58
C MET A 136 -11.97 5.87 -2.26
N ARG A 137 -11.92 5.62 -3.58
CA ARG A 137 -13.07 5.07 -4.32
C ARG A 137 -13.48 3.68 -3.85
N HIS A 138 -12.56 2.93 -3.25
CA HIS A 138 -12.77 1.56 -2.83
C HIS A 138 -12.90 1.39 -1.31
N GLY A 139 -13.17 2.48 -0.59
CA GLY A 139 -13.59 2.43 0.81
C GLY A 139 -12.51 2.76 1.85
N SER A 140 -11.38 3.32 1.46
CA SER A 140 -10.50 3.99 2.43
C SER A 140 -11.17 5.25 2.97
N HIS A 141 -10.94 5.55 4.23
CA HIS A 141 -11.45 6.77 4.88
C HIS A 141 -10.46 7.93 4.75
N TYR A 142 -9.19 7.63 4.66
CA TYR A 142 -8.12 8.61 4.55
C TYR A 142 -6.96 8.05 3.73
N ALA A 143 -6.48 8.81 2.77
CA ALA A 143 -5.34 8.43 1.97
C ALA A 143 -4.43 9.63 1.71
N VAL A 144 -3.12 9.39 1.73
CA VAL A 144 -2.08 10.43 1.64
C VAL A 144 -1.05 10.04 0.59
N ALA A 145 -0.69 11.01 -0.24
CA ALA A 145 0.47 10.95 -1.14
C ALA A 145 1.52 11.97 -0.66
N VAL A 146 2.75 11.54 -0.50
CA VAL A 146 3.88 12.37 -0.06
C VAL A 146 4.95 12.40 -1.15
N ASP A 147 5.34 13.59 -1.60
CA ASP A 147 6.53 13.80 -2.44
C ASP A 147 7.69 14.34 -1.60
N PRO A 148 8.67 13.51 -1.23
CA PRO A 148 9.81 13.97 -0.45
C PRO A 148 10.72 14.96 -1.19
N THR A 149 10.66 15.01 -2.53
CA THR A 149 11.51 15.88 -3.34
C THR A 149 11.00 17.32 -3.34
N THR A 150 9.69 17.50 -3.53
CA THR A 150 9.05 18.82 -3.55
C THR A 150 8.48 19.21 -2.20
N ARG A 151 8.46 18.29 -1.24
CA ARG A 151 7.78 18.37 0.08
C ARG A 151 6.27 18.56 -0.06
N GLU A 152 5.70 18.17 -1.20
CA GLU A 152 4.26 18.24 -1.43
C GLU A 152 3.57 17.07 -0.73
N VAL A 153 2.45 17.38 -0.06
CA VAL A 153 1.56 16.40 0.57
C VAL A 153 0.16 16.58 0.03
N VAL A 154 -0.42 15.52 -0.47
CA VAL A 154 -1.82 15.49 -0.94
C VAL A 154 -2.61 14.54 -0.06
N GLU A 155 -3.60 15.08 0.64
CA GLU A 155 -4.50 14.31 1.50
C GLU A 155 -5.88 14.15 0.86
N ARG A 156 -6.55 13.03 1.10
CA ARG A 156 -7.93 12.75 0.70
C ARG A 156 -8.70 12.11 1.84
N GLY A 157 -9.94 12.56 2.02
CA GLY A 157 -10.80 12.05 3.10
C GLY A 157 -10.51 12.73 4.43
N GLN A 158 -10.78 12.02 5.51
CA GLN A 158 -10.61 12.52 6.86
C GLN A 158 -9.82 11.52 7.69
N ALA A 159 -8.75 11.99 8.32
CA ALA A 159 -7.95 11.19 9.24
C ALA A 159 -8.83 10.64 10.38
N PRO A 160 -8.66 9.38 10.76
CA PRO A 160 -9.33 8.82 11.93
C PRO A 160 -9.02 9.62 13.20
N SER A 161 -9.97 9.68 14.12
CA SER A 161 -9.81 10.42 15.37
C SER A 161 -8.54 9.99 16.13
N GLY A 162 -7.72 10.94 16.49
CA GLY A 162 -6.46 10.72 17.20
C GLY A 162 -5.27 10.34 16.31
N LEU A 163 -5.46 10.13 15.02
CA LEU A 163 -4.33 9.99 14.08
C LEU A 163 -3.77 11.37 13.76
N VAL A 164 -2.51 11.57 14.09
CA VAL A 164 -1.72 12.74 13.70
C VAL A 164 -0.46 12.23 13.00
N LEU A 165 -0.27 12.64 11.74
CA LEU A 165 0.90 12.28 10.95
C LEU A 165 1.89 13.45 10.94
N ASP A 166 3.15 13.15 11.20
CA ASP A 166 4.27 14.06 11.04
C ASP A 166 4.87 13.86 9.64
N PHE A 167 4.41 14.67 8.69
CA PHE A 167 4.87 14.56 7.31
C PHE A 167 6.33 14.98 7.14
N ASP A 168 6.81 15.93 7.93
CA ASP A 168 8.22 16.34 7.90
C ASP A 168 9.12 15.19 8.32
N ALA A 169 8.75 14.43 9.34
CA ALA A 169 9.49 13.24 9.74
C ALA A 169 9.51 12.17 8.62
N ILE A 170 8.42 11.98 7.89
CA ILE A 170 8.37 11.05 6.75
C ILE A 170 9.26 11.55 5.60
N ILE A 171 9.23 12.84 5.29
CA ILE A 171 9.99 13.45 4.20
C ILE A 171 11.50 13.39 4.47
N ASP A 172 11.91 13.62 5.71
CA ASP A 172 13.31 13.78 6.09
C ASP A 172 13.99 12.45 6.52
N ALA A 173 13.23 11.34 6.59
CA ALA A 173 13.71 10.00 6.95
C ALA A 173 14.78 9.41 6.00
#